data_c5fd7be189b54a48f145f9b2f0002de2
#
_entry.id   c5fd7be189b54a48f145f9b2f0002de2
#
_cell.length_a   1.000
_cell.length_b   1.000
_cell.length_c   1.000
_cell.angle_alpha   90.00
_cell.angle_beta   90.00
_cell.angle_gamma   90.00
#
_symmetry.space_group_name_H-M   'P 1'
#
loop_
_entity.id
_entity.type
_entity.pdbx_description
1 polymer ?
#
loop_
_entity_poly.entity_id
_entity_poly.type
_entity_poly.pdbx_seq_one_letter_code
_entity_poly.pdbx_strand_id
1 'polypeptide(L)'
;MSMTDRLTEGLLKVASKISNQRHMTAIKNAFTALLPIIITGAFCTLFSNVVCSTTTTGISLAKIDGFAWLEELTPLFTAANYATLNFFTIGTVVLIAIEMAKQLGHKETVAPVVAISAYVSLCDSFTKVAVEGVTDLVEVVNVLPREFTNAQGLFLGMIVAIVSMEIYCRLADSGKLAIKMPESVPRSEERRVGKECLPRCRSRWSPYH
;
A
#
# COMPACT_ATOMS: atom_id res chain seq x y z
N MET A 1 -41.98 -16.35 10.05
CA MET A 1 -40.64 -15.79 10.08
C MET A 1 -39.83 -16.55 11.12
N SER A 2 -38.92 -17.40 10.68
CA SER A 2 -38.13 -18.26 11.56
C SER A 2 -37.21 -17.39 12.45
N MET A 3 -36.82 -17.90 13.60
CA MET A 3 -35.87 -17.25 14.49
C MET A 3 -34.51 -17.00 13.79
N THR A 4 -34.17 -17.88 12.86
CA THR A 4 -33.02 -17.75 11.95
C THR A 4 -33.14 -16.56 11.00
N ASP A 5 -34.33 -16.23 10.48
CA ASP A 5 -34.55 -15.11 9.57
C ASP A 5 -34.37 -13.78 10.28
N ARG A 6 -34.75 -13.66 11.53
CA ARG A 6 -34.52 -12.45 12.35
C ARG A 6 -33.07 -12.25 12.72
N LEU A 7 -32.35 -13.33 13.00
CA LEU A 7 -30.92 -13.30 13.26
C LEU A 7 -30.10 -12.88 12.02
N THR A 8 -30.43 -13.48 10.87
CA THR A 8 -29.77 -13.11 9.59
C THR A 8 -30.07 -11.69 9.19
N GLU A 9 -31.31 -11.21 9.35
CA GLU A 9 -31.65 -9.81 9.05
C GLU A 9 -30.95 -8.83 10.01
N GLY A 10 -30.85 -9.16 11.29
CA GLY A 10 -30.09 -8.38 12.27
C GLY A 10 -28.60 -8.31 11.94
N LEU A 11 -27.98 -9.45 11.61
CA LEU A 11 -26.58 -9.53 11.19
C LEU A 11 -26.32 -8.75 9.90
N LEU A 12 -27.22 -8.84 8.91
CA LEU A 12 -27.10 -8.07 7.67
C LEU A 12 -27.18 -6.57 7.90
N LYS A 13 -28.07 -6.09 8.78
CA LYS A 13 -28.16 -4.67 9.15
C LYS A 13 -26.89 -4.18 9.84
N VAL A 14 -26.33 -4.94 10.77
CA VAL A 14 -25.07 -4.61 11.44
C VAL A 14 -23.91 -4.65 10.45
N ALA A 15 -23.81 -5.68 9.64
CA ALA A 15 -22.78 -5.84 8.63
C ALA A 15 -22.80 -4.70 7.59
N SER A 16 -24.00 -4.29 7.13
CA SER A 16 -24.14 -3.18 6.19
C SER A 16 -23.75 -1.84 6.83
N LYS A 17 -24.08 -1.63 8.10
CA LYS A 17 -23.71 -0.41 8.83
C LYS A 17 -22.19 -0.30 9.03
N ILE A 18 -21.54 -1.42 9.37
CA ILE A 18 -20.09 -1.48 9.52
C ILE A 18 -19.40 -1.31 8.15
N SER A 19 -19.86 -2.02 7.14
CA SER A 19 -19.29 -1.97 5.78
C SER A 19 -19.39 -0.59 5.13
N ASN A 20 -20.40 0.20 5.49
CA ASN A 20 -20.60 1.55 4.97
C ASN A 20 -19.86 2.64 5.78
N GLN A 21 -19.13 2.28 6.83
CA GLN A 21 -18.26 3.23 7.51
C GLN A 21 -17.09 3.59 6.60
N ARG A 22 -16.77 4.88 6.50
CA ARG A 22 -15.70 5.40 5.63
C ARG A 22 -14.35 4.70 5.86
N HIS A 23 -13.99 4.40 7.10
CA HIS A 23 -12.74 3.70 7.41
C HIS A 23 -12.72 2.29 6.82
N MET A 24 -13.81 1.55 6.94
CA MET A 24 -13.94 0.21 6.37
C MET A 24 -13.94 0.25 4.84
N THR A 25 -14.56 1.26 4.26
CA THR A 25 -14.55 1.46 2.81
C THR A 25 -13.13 1.78 2.31
N ALA A 26 -12.38 2.62 3.02
CA ALA A 26 -11.00 2.93 2.68
C ALA A 26 -10.11 1.67 2.75
N ILE A 27 -10.23 0.89 3.82
CA ILE A 27 -9.51 -0.39 3.97
C ILE A 27 -9.86 -1.33 2.82
N LYS A 28 -11.14 -1.56 2.56
CA LYS A 28 -11.61 -2.44 1.49
C LYS A 28 -11.03 -2.04 0.14
N ASN A 29 -11.12 -0.75 -0.22
CA ASN A 29 -10.63 -0.25 -1.49
C ASN A 29 -9.10 -0.40 -1.61
N ALA A 30 -8.36 -0.10 -0.54
CA ALA A 30 -6.91 -0.27 -0.49
C ALA A 30 -6.50 -1.73 -0.73
N PHE A 31 -7.14 -2.68 -0.04
CA PHE A 31 -6.87 -4.11 -0.25
C PHE A 31 -7.23 -4.57 -1.66
N THR A 32 -8.35 -4.08 -2.20
CA THR A 32 -8.74 -4.41 -3.58
C THR A 32 -7.70 -3.92 -4.58
N ALA A 33 -7.15 -2.72 -4.37
CA ALA A 33 -6.08 -2.18 -5.21
C ALA A 33 -4.75 -2.95 -5.07
N LEU A 34 -4.50 -3.57 -3.90
CA LEU A 34 -3.30 -4.38 -3.66
C LEU A 34 -3.39 -5.81 -4.22
N LEU A 35 -4.57 -6.30 -4.55
CA LEU A 35 -4.75 -7.68 -5.03
C LEU A 35 -3.77 -8.09 -6.14
N PRO A 36 -3.53 -7.31 -7.20
CA PRO A 36 -2.58 -7.69 -8.24
C PRO A 36 -1.15 -7.90 -7.73
N ILE A 37 -0.72 -7.06 -6.77
CA ILE A 37 0.61 -7.14 -6.16
C ILE A 37 0.73 -8.39 -5.29
N ILE A 38 -0.31 -8.69 -4.50
CA ILE A 38 -0.37 -9.89 -3.66
C ILE A 38 -0.31 -11.16 -4.52
N ILE A 39 -1.11 -11.20 -5.59
CA ILE A 39 -1.13 -12.33 -6.52
C ILE A 39 0.24 -12.52 -7.17
N THR A 40 0.87 -11.44 -7.64
CA THR A 40 2.21 -11.50 -8.23
C THR A 40 3.23 -12.04 -7.22
N GLY A 41 3.22 -11.55 -5.98
CA GLY A 41 4.09 -12.03 -4.92
C GLY A 41 3.87 -13.51 -4.59
N ALA A 42 2.62 -13.97 -4.56
CA ALA A 42 2.27 -15.36 -4.35
C ALA A 42 2.79 -16.27 -5.48
N PHE A 43 2.66 -15.83 -6.74
CA PHE A 43 3.26 -16.54 -7.87
C PHE A 43 4.78 -16.60 -7.78
N CYS A 44 5.45 -15.50 -7.43
CA CYS A 44 6.89 -15.49 -7.24
C CYS A 44 7.33 -16.46 -6.14
N THR A 45 6.58 -16.55 -5.04
CA THR A 45 6.84 -17.53 -3.98
C THR A 45 6.70 -18.97 -4.49
N LEU A 46 5.64 -19.23 -5.26
CA LEU A 46 5.40 -20.54 -5.85
C LEU A 46 6.54 -20.92 -6.81
N PHE A 47 6.91 -20.03 -7.73
CA PHE A 47 8.00 -20.30 -8.68
C PHE A 47 9.33 -20.49 -7.97
N SER A 48 9.65 -19.67 -6.98
CA SER A 48 10.88 -19.80 -6.21
C SER A 48 10.98 -21.15 -5.51
N ASN A 49 9.88 -21.63 -4.89
CA ASN A 49 9.91 -22.84 -4.05
C ASN A 49 9.62 -24.13 -4.84
N VAL A 50 8.72 -24.10 -5.83
CA VAL A 50 8.25 -25.30 -6.53
C VAL A 50 8.98 -25.52 -7.85
N VAL A 51 9.38 -24.44 -8.53
CA VAL A 51 10.01 -24.55 -9.86
C VAL A 51 11.53 -24.49 -9.76
N CYS A 52 12.06 -23.49 -9.05
CA CYS A 52 13.49 -23.16 -9.09
C CYS A 52 14.32 -23.74 -7.95
N SER A 53 13.70 -24.15 -6.83
CA SER A 53 14.45 -24.58 -5.63
C SER A 53 14.97 -26.00 -5.75
N THR A 54 16.27 -26.19 -5.52
CA THR A 54 16.91 -27.52 -5.37
C THR A 54 16.93 -27.98 -3.92
N THR A 55 16.79 -27.07 -2.96
CA THR A 55 16.93 -27.35 -1.51
C THR A 55 15.62 -27.69 -0.80
N THR A 56 14.46 -27.35 -1.39
CA THR A 56 13.15 -27.64 -0.78
C THR A 56 12.93 -29.16 -0.65
N THR A 57 12.36 -29.60 0.48
CA THR A 57 12.04 -31.01 0.75
C THR A 57 10.94 -31.58 -0.17
N GLY A 58 10.22 -30.73 -0.91
CA GLY A 58 9.18 -31.10 -1.84
C GLY A 58 9.66 -31.45 -3.26
N ILE A 59 8.68 -31.67 -4.15
CA ILE A 59 8.92 -31.87 -5.57
C ILE A 59 9.25 -30.50 -6.19
N SER A 60 10.39 -30.40 -6.88
CA SER A 60 10.80 -29.22 -7.64
C SER A 60 11.27 -29.62 -9.02
N LEU A 61 10.93 -28.79 -10.04
CA LEU A 61 11.36 -29.02 -11.41
C LEU A 61 12.89 -28.94 -11.55
N ALA A 62 13.54 -28.07 -10.81
CA ALA A 62 15.00 -27.92 -10.86
C ALA A 62 15.78 -29.17 -10.43
N LYS A 63 15.12 -30.13 -9.74
CA LYS A 63 15.70 -31.43 -9.32
C LYS A 63 15.70 -32.48 -10.45
N ILE A 64 15.02 -32.22 -11.56
CA ILE A 64 14.93 -33.14 -12.68
C ILE A 64 16.13 -32.88 -13.59
N ASP A 65 16.80 -33.97 -14.02
CA ASP A 65 17.93 -33.90 -14.95
C ASP A 65 17.54 -33.13 -16.24
N GLY A 66 18.31 -32.09 -16.55
CA GLY A 66 18.05 -31.18 -17.68
C GLY A 66 17.40 -29.84 -17.32
N PHE A 67 16.84 -29.66 -16.13
CA PHE A 67 16.21 -28.42 -15.68
C PHE A 67 16.99 -27.68 -14.58
N ALA A 68 18.21 -28.08 -14.28
CA ALA A 68 19.05 -27.47 -13.24
C ALA A 68 19.31 -25.96 -13.47
N TRP A 69 19.29 -25.48 -14.72
CA TRP A 69 19.42 -24.05 -15.06
C TRP A 69 18.32 -23.16 -14.45
N LEU A 70 17.17 -23.74 -14.06
CA LEU A 70 16.10 -23.01 -13.39
C LEU A 70 16.52 -22.46 -12.01
N GLU A 71 17.51 -23.05 -11.37
CA GLU A 71 18.06 -22.57 -10.09
C GLU A 71 18.64 -21.15 -10.23
N GLU A 72 19.22 -20.81 -11.39
CA GLU A 72 19.75 -19.48 -11.67
C GLU A 72 18.68 -18.38 -11.67
N LEU A 73 17.40 -18.75 -11.85
CA LEU A 73 16.27 -17.82 -11.79
C LEU A 73 15.75 -17.57 -10.35
N THR A 74 16.18 -18.38 -9.38
CA THR A 74 15.76 -18.24 -7.97
C THR A 74 15.98 -16.84 -7.41
N PRO A 75 17.13 -16.16 -7.62
CA PRO A 75 17.35 -14.81 -7.12
C PRO A 75 16.34 -13.80 -7.66
N LEU A 76 15.93 -13.94 -8.93
CA LEU A 76 14.95 -13.06 -9.56
C LEU A 76 13.57 -13.16 -8.87
N PHE A 77 13.07 -14.39 -8.70
CA PHE A 77 11.78 -14.60 -8.04
C PHE A 77 11.81 -14.25 -6.56
N THR A 78 12.94 -14.49 -5.88
CA THR A 78 13.12 -14.10 -4.49
C THR A 78 13.13 -12.58 -4.33
N ALA A 79 13.82 -11.85 -5.22
CA ALA A 79 13.80 -10.39 -5.21
C ALA A 79 12.40 -9.82 -5.49
N ALA A 80 11.67 -10.39 -6.45
CA ALA A 80 10.30 -10.00 -6.76
C ALA A 80 9.33 -10.30 -5.60
N ASN A 81 9.48 -11.44 -4.94
CA ASN A 81 8.74 -11.77 -3.72
C ASN A 81 9.05 -10.76 -2.60
N TYR A 82 10.33 -10.44 -2.42
CA TYR A 82 10.75 -9.46 -1.41
C TYR A 82 10.13 -8.08 -1.68
N ALA A 83 10.16 -7.62 -2.92
CA ALA A 83 9.59 -6.33 -3.30
C ALA A 83 8.06 -6.24 -3.16
N THR A 84 7.35 -7.37 -3.24
CA THR A 84 5.87 -7.42 -3.18
C THR A 84 5.37 -7.74 -1.77
N LEU A 85 5.66 -8.94 -1.25
CA LEU A 85 5.07 -9.39 0.02
C LEU A 85 5.78 -8.84 1.26
N ASN A 86 7.08 -8.54 1.18
CA ASN A 86 7.80 -7.99 2.33
C ASN A 86 7.62 -6.46 2.49
N PHE A 87 7.11 -5.76 1.47
CA PHE A 87 6.72 -4.34 1.55
C PHE A 87 5.20 -4.14 1.56
N PHE A 88 4.46 -5.20 1.83
CA PHE A 88 3.01 -5.21 1.79
C PHE A 88 2.36 -4.19 2.73
N THR A 89 2.86 -4.06 3.97
CA THR A 89 2.34 -3.09 4.94
C THR A 89 2.51 -1.66 4.49
N ILE A 90 3.67 -1.30 3.94
CA ILE A 90 3.92 0.05 3.43
C ILE A 90 2.96 0.38 2.29
N GLY A 91 2.76 -0.55 1.35
CA GLY A 91 1.77 -0.40 0.30
C GLY A 91 0.34 -0.20 0.82
N THR A 92 -0.03 -0.93 1.86
CA THR A 92 -1.34 -0.81 2.52
C THR A 92 -1.51 0.56 3.18
N VAL A 93 -0.49 1.04 3.91
CA VAL A 93 -0.50 2.37 4.56
C VAL A 93 -0.71 3.48 3.53
N VAL A 94 0.02 3.41 2.40
CA VAL A 94 -0.11 4.36 1.28
C VAL A 94 -1.51 4.39 0.71
N LEU A 95 -2.05 3.22 0.38
CA LEU A 95 -3.35 3.14 -0.29
C LEU A 95 -4.51 3.50 0.64
N ILE A 96 -4.46 3.11 1.92
CA ILE A 96 -5.45 3.54 2.91
C ILE A 96 -5.41 5.07 3.06
N ALA A 97 -4.22 5.68 3.12
CA ALA A 97 -4.09 7.12 3.22
C ALA A 97 -4.69 7.85 2.01
N ILE A 98 -4.45 7.36 0.80
CA ILE A 98 -5.04 7.90 -0.43
C ILE A 98 -6.57 7.79 -0.39
N GLU A 99 -7.11 6.62 -0.06
CA GLU A 99 -8.55 6.40 0.00
C GLU A 99 -9.23 7.24 1.10
N MET A 100 -8.56 7.41 2.25
CA MET A 100 -9.04 8.30 3.31
C MET A 100 -9.05 9.77 2.86
N ALA A 101 -7.99 10.23 2.19
CA ALA A 101 -7.92 11.59 1.66
C ALA A 101 -9.04 11.86 0.63
N LYS A 102 -9.30 10.91 -0.29
CA LYS A 102 -10.41 10.98 -1.25
C LYS A 102 -11.76 11.14 -0.56
N GLN A 103 -12.03 10.31 0.44
CA GLN A 103 -13.30 10.32 1.15
C GLN A 103 -13.50 11.59 2.00
N LEU A 104 -12.41 12.20 2.44
CA LEU A 104 -12.42 13.45 3.20
C LEU A 104 -12.35 14.71 2.31
N GLY A 105 -12.22 14.54 0.98
CA GLY A 105 -12.16 15.65 0.01
C GLY A 105 -10.84 16.42 0.01
N HIS A 106 -9.77 15.83 0.50
CA HIS A 106 -8.44 16.42 0.55
C HIS A 106 -7.53 15.96 -0.60
N LYS A 107 -6.40 16.67 -0.80
CA LYS A 107 -5.42 16.33 -1.84
C LYS A 107 -4.77 14.97 -1.55
N GLU A 108 -4.93 14.05 -2.48
CA GLU A 108 -4.42 12.68 -2.38
C GLU A 108 -2.89 12.59 -2.40
N THR A 109 -2.21 13.57 -3.02
CA THR A 109 -0.76 13.55 -3.24
C THR A 109 0.07 13.67 -1.97
N VAL A 110 -0.42 14.35 -0.94
CA VAL A 110 0.30 14.56 0.33
C VAL A 110 0.02 13.43 1.31
N ALA A 111 -1.14 12.79 1.21
CA ALA A 111 -1.61 11.75 2.12
C ALA A 111 -0.61 10.60 2.33
N PRO A 112 0.00 10.00 1.28
CA PRO A 112 0.96 8.93 1.45
C PRO A 112 2.18 9.33 2.29
N VAL A 113 2.69 10.55 2.05
CA VAL A 113 3.89 11.05 2.74
C VAL A 113 3.61 11.22 4.23
N VAL A 114 2.45 11.79 4.59
CA VAL A 114 2.03 11.97 5.97
C VAL A 114 1.88 10.62 6.67
N ALA A 115 1.20 9.67 6.03
CA ALA A 115 0.94 8.37 6.62
C ALA A 115 2.21 7.52 6.78
N ILE A 116 3.11 7.52 5.78
CA ILE A 116 4.39 6.82 5.87
C ILE A 116 5.26 7.43 6.96
N SER A 117 5.36 8.76 7.01
CA SER A 117 6.15 9.45 8.04
C SER A 117 5.64 9.12 9.44
N ALA A 118 4.32 9.13 9.63
CA ALA A 118 3.70 8.75 10.90
C ALA A 118 3.97 7.27 11.23
N TYR A 119 3.88 6.38 10.23
CA TYR A 119 4.12 4.95 10.43
C TYR A 119 5.56 4.67 10.82
N VAL A 120 6.52 5.17 10.05
CA VAL A 120 7.95 4.96 10.31
C VAL A 120 8.39 5.55 11.64
N SER A 121 7.79 6.68 12.08
CA SER A 121 8.10 7.27 13.38
C SER A 121 7.65 6.41 14.58
N LEU A 122 6.73 5.47 14.37
CA LEU A 122 6.26 4.54 15.40
C LEU A 122 6.93 3.15 15.31
N CYS A 123 7.74 2.91 14.28
CA CYS A 123 8.51 1.68 14.13
C CYS A 123 9.85 1.80 14.85
N ASP A 124 10.34 0.68 15.37
CA ASP A 124 11.72 0.63 15.85
C ASP A 124 12.69 0.82 14.69
N SER A 125 13.75 1.59 14.91
CA SER A 125 14.78 1.89 13.93
C SER A 125 16.05 1.06 14.11
N PHE A 126 15.97 -0.05 14.82
CA PHE A 126 17.09 -0.96 15.05
C PHE A 126 16.65 -2.42 14.92
N THR A 127 17.58 -3.29 14.62
CA THR A 127 17.38 -4.74 14.62
C THR A 127 18.62 -5.46 15.11
N LYS A 128 18.43 -6.65 15.68
CA LYS A 128 19.52 -7.51 16.14
C LYS A 128 19.77 -8.61 15.14
N VAL A 129 20.98 -8.71 14.63
CA VAL A 129 21.37 -9.68 13.61
C VAL A 129 22.46 -10.60 14.16
N ALA A 130 22.29 -11.91 13.95
CA ALA A 130 23.35 -12.87 14.20
C ALA A 130 24.39 -12.81 13.06
N VAL A 131 25.65 -12.61 13.42
CA VAL A 131 26.76 -12.57 12.47
C VAL A 131 27.61 -13.81 12.67
N GLU A 132 27.99 -14.48 11.59
CA GLU A 132 28.87 -15.67 11.66
C GLU A 132 30.20 -15.30 12.34
N GLY A 133 30.58 -16.08 13.36
CA GLY A 133 31.80 -15.86 14.13
C GLY A 133 31.68 -14.98 15.36
N VAL A 134 30.49 -14.40 15.63
CA VAL A 134 30.21 -13.62 16.85
C VAL A 134 29.12 -14.31 17.65
N THR A 135 29.42 -14.59 18.93
CA THR A 135 28.45 -15.26 19.84
C THR A 135 27.30 -14.38 20.27
N ASP A 136 27.48 -13.06 20.22
CA ASP A 136 26.47 -12.08 20.61
C ASP A 136 25.75 -11.49 19.38
N LEU A 137 24.48 -11.15 19.56
CA LEU A 137 23.69 -10.47 18.54
C LEU A 137 24.21 -9.03 18.35
N VAL A 138 24.58 -8.69 17.13
CA VAL A 138 25.00 -7.35 16.76
C VAL A 138 23.78 -6.48 16.49
N GLU A 139 23.69 -5.34 17.18
CA GLU A 139 22.64 -4.36 16.98
C GLU A 139 22.98 -3.46 15.78
N VAL A 140 22.09 -3.44 14.79
CA VAL A 140 22.17 -2.56 13.62
C VAL A 140 21.13 -1.46 13.77
N VAL A 141 21.57 -0.21 13.77
CA VAL A 141 20.71 0.98 13.91
C VAL A 141 20.44 1.63 12.57
N ASN A 142 19.43 2.51 12.51
CA ASN A 142 18.99 3.22 11.31
C ASN A 142 18.49 2.30 10.19
N VAL A 143 17.86 1.19 10.57
CA VAL A 143 17.21 0.23 9.67
C VAL A 143 15.75 0.08 10.01
N LEU A 144 14.93 -0.21 9.01
CA LEU A 144 13.53 -0.56 9.24
C LEU A 144 13.40 -2.08 9.27
N PRO A 145 13.11 -2.69 10.44
CA PRO A 145 13.00 -4.14 10.56
C PRO A 145 11.90 -4.70 9.67
N ARG A 146 12.14 -5.89 9.13
CA ARG A 146 11.21 -6.59 8.24
C ARG A 146 9.84 -6.85 8.86
N GLU A 147 9.78 -6.96 10.17
CA GLU A 147 8.55 -7.18 10.94
C GLU A 147 7.52 -6.05 10.72
N PHE A 148 7.99 -4.83 10.54
CA PHE A 148 7.14 -3.68 10.28
C PHE A 148 6.77 -3.50 8.80
N THR A 149 7.54 -4.07 7.86
CA THR A 149 7.27 -3.92 6.43
C THR A 149 6.38 -5.01 5.87
N ASN A 150 6.45 -6.22 6.40
CA ASN A 150 5.69 -7.39 5.98
C ASN A 150 4.28 -7.43 6.61
N ALA A 151 3.55 -8.52 6.40
CA ALA A 151 2.19 -8.71 6.92
C ALA A 151 2.07 -8.66 8.46
N GLN A 152 3.16 -8.80 9.21
CA GLN A 152 3.12 -8.71 10.69
C GLN A 152 2.84 -7.28 11.16
N GLY A 153 3.41 -6.29 10.47
CA GLY A 153 3.16 -4.87 10.75
C GLY A 153 1.83 -4.33 10.24
N LEU A 154 1.06 -5.15 9.50
CA LEU A 154 -0.14 -4.72 8.81
C LEU A 154 -1.18 -4.05 9.72
N PHE A 155 -1.43 -4.63 10.87
CA PHE A 155 -2.45 -4.13 11.79
C PHE A 155 -2.07 -2.74 12.34
N LEU A 156 -0.81 -2.59 12.74
CA LEU A 156 -0.27 -1.29 13.15
C LEU A 156 -0.36 -0.29 12.01
N GLY A 157 0.05 -0.69 10.80
CA GLY A 157 -0.01 0.15 9.61
C GLY A 157 -1.41 0.67 9.29
N MET A 158 -2.43 -0.19 9.35
CA MET A 158 -3.82 0.21 9.12
C MET A 158 -4.31 1.25 10.16
N ILE A 159 -4.04 1.02 11.43
CA ILE A 159 -4.46 1.94 12.52
C ILE A 159 -3.76 3.28 12.33
N VAL A 160 -2.44 3.27 12.13
CA VAL A 160 -1.65 4.49 11.96
C VAL A 160 -2.08 5.28 10.74
N ALA A 161 -2.33 4.62 9.60
CA ALA A 161 -2.80 5.28 8.39
C ALA A 161 -4.14 5.99 8.61
N ILE A 162 -5.10 5.35 9.26
CA ILE A 162 -6.41 5.94 9.54
C ILE A 162 -6.28 7.12 10.50
N VAL A 163 -5.59 6.93 11.62
CA VAL A 163 -5.46 7.96 12.67
C VAL A 163 -4.68 9.16 12.16
N SER A 164 -3.55 8.94 11.47
CA SER A 164 -2.74 10.03 10.92
C SER A 164 -3.51 10.85 9.89
N MET A 165 -4.31 10.21 9.04
CA MET A 165 -5.15 10.90 8.05
C MET A 165 -6.30 11.67 8.68
N GLU A 166 -6.96 11.12 9.71
CA GLU A 166 -8.00 11.85 10.46
C GLU A 166 -7.42 13.12 11.11
N ILE A 167 -6.26 13.02 11.73
CA ILE A 167 -5.58 14.15 12.35
C ILE A 167 -5.16 15.17 11.28
N TYR A 168 -4.52 14.71 10.23
CA TYR A 168 -4.05 15.57 9.14
C TYR A 168 -5.19 16.36 8.49
N CYS A 169 -6.28 15.69 8.11
CA CYS A 169 -7.42 16.35 7.47
C CYS A 169 -8.10 17.36 8.40
N ARG A 170 -8.27 17.05 9.68
CA ARG A 170 -8.80 18.01 10.67
C ARG A 170 -7.90 19.24 10.85
N LEU A 171 -6.58 19.04 10.83
CA LEU A 171 -5.63 20.15 10.91
C LEU A 171 -5.66 20.99 9.62
N ALA A 172 -5.76 20.36 8.46
CA ALA A 172 -5.89 21.04 7.17
C ALA A 172 -7.17 21.89 7.11
N ASP A 173 -8.31 21.33 7.55
CA ASP A 173 -9.60 22.04 7.63
C ASP A 173 -9.58 23.23 8.61
N SER A 174 -8.79 23.15 9.68
CA SER A 174 -8.67 24.23 10.65
C SER A 174 -8.01 25.50 10.11
N GLY A 175 -7.42 25.44 8.89
CA GLY A 175 -6.69 26.55 8.26
C GLY A 175 -5.37 26.94 8.96
N LYS A 176 -5.02 26.28 10.08
CA LYS A 176 -3.80 26.59 10.87
C LYS A 176 -2.52 26.15 10.15
N LEU A 177 -2.62 25.17 9.25
CA LEU A 177 -1.49 24.69 8.41
C LEU A 177 -1.34 25.49 7.12
N ALA A 178 -2.27 26.39 6.80
CA ALA A 178 -2.16 27.22 5.61
C ALA A 178 -1.05 28.28 5.80
N ILE A 179 0.10 28.06 5.20
CA ILE A 179 1.14 29.10 5.09
C ILE A 179 0.56 30.19 4.18
N LYS A 180 0.20 31.33 4.77
CA LYS A 180 -0.18 32.51 4.01
C LYS A 180 1.06 33.04 3.31
N MET A 181 1.25 32.71 2.03
CA MET A 181 2.28 33.33 1.23
C MET A 181 1.99 34.82 1.04
N PRO A 182 3.00 35.69 1.12
CA PRO A 182 2.84 37.10 0.76
C PRO A 182 2.27 37.23 -0.65
N GLU A 183 1.45 38.25 -0.90
CA GLU A 183 0.81 38.51 -2.20
C GLU A 183 1.81 38.74 -3.36
N SER A 184 3.08 38.99 -3.04
CA SER A 184 4.16 39.16 -4.02
C SER A 184 4.63 37.87 -4.70
N VAL A 185 4.24 36.70 -4.20
CA VAL A 185 4.54 35.41 -4.85
C VAL A 185 3.36 35.07 -5.75
N PRO A 186 3.54 35.04 -7.09
CA PRO A 186 2.47 34.63 -7.99
C PRO A 186 2.04 33.23 -7.56
N ARG A 187 0.77 33.08 -7.16
CA ARG A 187 0.18 31.75 -6.96
C ARG A 187 0.45 30.99 -8.24
N SER A 188 1.23 29.93 -8.17
CA SER A 188 1.26 28.97 -9.25
C SER A 188 -0.19 28.51 -9.40
N GLU A 189 -0.86 29.08 -10.40
CA GLU A 189 -2.21 28.67 -10.72
C GLU A 189 -2.18 27.16 -10.80
N GLU A 190 -2.95 26.53 -9.94
CA GLU A 190 -3.25 25.11 -10.05
C GLU A 190 -3.77 24.94 -11.47
N ARG A 191 -2.88 24.48 -12.34
CA ARG A 191 -3.18 24.19 -13.73
C ARG A 191 -4.38 23.27 -13.70
N ARG A 192 -5.56 23.83 -13.94
CA ARG A 192 -6.78 23.07 -14.22
C ARG A 192 -6.54 22.31 -15.52
N VAL A 193 -5.74 21.26 -15.41
CA VAL A 193 -5.56 20.29 -16.48
C VAL A 193 -6.88 19.55 -16.57
N GLY A 194 -7.70 19.93 -17.51
CA GLY A 194 -8.79 19.06 -17.90
C GLY A 194 -10.13 19.64 -18.33
N LYS A 195 -10.35 20.97 -18.36
CA LYS A 195 -11.67 21.46 -18.80
C LYS A 195 -11.68 22.47 -19.96
N GLU A 196 -10.55 22.95 -20.43
CA GLU A 196 -10.54 23.99 -21.47
C GLU A 196 -10.05 23.55 -22.87
N CYS A 197 -9.64 22.30 -23.05
CA CYS A 197 -9.20 21.81 -24.37
C CYS A 197 -10.31 21.20 -25.23
N LEU A 198 -11.52 20.97 -24.72
CA LEU A 198 -12.57 20.27 -25.47
C LEU A 198 -13.44 21.17 -26.42
N PRO A 199 -13.58 22.48 -26.25
CA PRO A 199 -14.37 23.27 -27.22
C PRO A 199 -13.54 23.87 -28.36
N ARG A 200 -12.23 24.03 -28.25
CA ARG A 200 -11.42 24.76 -29.25
C ARG A 200 -10.88 23.95 -30.40
N CYS A 201 -10.83 22.65 -30.26
CA CYS A 201 -10.32 21.77 -31.34
C CYS A 201 -11.39 21.35 -32.37
N ARG A 202 -12.69 21.69 -32.15
CA ARG A 202 -13.75 21.22 -33.04
C ARG A 202 -14.15 22.23 -34.14
N SER A 203 -13.54 23.39 -34.20
CA SER A 203 -13.97 24.44 -35.16
C SER A 203 -12.95 24.79 -36.25
N ARG A 204 -11.94 23.98 -36.52
CA ARG A 204 -10.95 24.30 -37.55
C ARG A 204 -10.65 23.16 -38.55
N TRP A 205 -11.69 22.41 -38.90
CA TRP A 205 -11.67 21.63 -40.14
C TRP A 205 -12.95 21.96 -40.90
N SER A 206 -12.91 23.07 -41.64
CA SER A 206 -13.86 23.35 -42.70
C SER A 206 -13.21 22.85 -44.00
N PRO A 207 -13.86 21.99 -44.78
CA PRO A 207 -13.38 21.55 -46.05
C PRO A 207 -13.86 22.57 -47.12
N TYR A 208 -12.95 23.35 -47.66
CA TYR A 208 -13.14 24.01 -48.93
C TYR A 208 -11.90 23.84 -49.81
N HIS A 209 -12.18 23.19 -50.94
CA HIS A 209 -11.48 22.99 -52.19
C HIS A 209 -10.56 21.77 -52.25
#